data_1e112c72d10f36352815891f828766be
#
_entry.id   1e112c72d10f36352815891f828766be
#
_cell.length_a   1.000
_cell.length_b   1.000
_cell.length_c   1.000
_cell.angle_alpha   90.00
_cell.angle_beta   90.00
_cell.angle_gamma   90.00
#
_symmetry.space_group_name_H-M   'P 1'
#
loop_
_entity.id
_entity.type
_entity.pdbx_description
1 polymer ?
#
loop_
_entity_poly.entity_id
_entity_poly.type
_entity_poly.pdbx_seq_one_letter_code
_entity_poly.pdbx_strand_id
1 'polypeptide(L)'
;MHERVILLHGIWMRGFMMARMAKHLEAQGYVTETIDYPSLSKGADRCADDLRERLDGYRKQTVHVIGHSLGGLVALLATQDSAPRGRTVCLGSPLTGSAAAKSLSSFAPWMMGQSRDRLLTGLDAWQGTREVGVIAGRVPFGLAMLMGGVGGESDGTVAVAETRLPGITEHAVIAATHTGLPFSEEAIAMTTNFLRGGSFAQKH
;
A
#
# COMPACT_ATOMS: atom_id res chain seq x y z
N MET A 1 -2.09 -4.49 -25.89
CA MET A 1 -1.02 -3.84 -25.08
C MET A 1 -1.14 -4.45 -23.67
N HIS A 2 -0.01 -4.87 -23.10
CA HIS A 2 0.00 -5.40 -21.73
C HIS A 2 -0.19 -4.26 -20.71
N GLU A 3 -1.03 -4.47 -19.70
CA GLU A 3 -1.20 -3.53 -18.61
C GLU A 3 0.03 -3.57 -17.69
N ARG A 4 0.41 -2.42 -17.16
CA ARG A 4 1.56 -2.29 -16.26
C ARG A 4 1.12 -2.28 -14.81
N VAL A 5 1.95 -2.84 -13.93
CA VAL A 5 1.77 -2.77 -12.48
C VAL A 5 3.04 -2.23 -11.83
N ILE A 6 2.93 -1.12 -11.14
CA ILE A 6 4.00 -0.57 -10.30
C ILE A 6 3.81 -1.05 -8.88
N LEU A 7 4.88 -1.56 -8.25
CA LEU A 7 4.86 -2.09 -6.89
C LEU A 7 5.78 -1.27 -5.98
N LEU A 8 5.25 -0.87 -4.83
CA LEU A 8 5.91 -0.05 -3.82
C LEU A 8 6.01 -0.81 -2.49
N HIS A 9 7.21 -0.87 -1.94
CA HIS A 9 7.47 -1.49 -0.64
C HIS A 9 7.10 -0.56 0.55
N GLY A 10 7.12 -1.09 1.78
CA GLY A 10 6.90 -0.34 3.01
C GLY A 10 8.17 0.40 3.50
N ILE A 11 7.99 1.15 4.61
CA ILE A 11 9.12 1.78 5.31
C ILE A 11 10.12 0.71 5.78
N TRP A 12 11.41 1.00 5.77
CA TRP A 12 12.55 0.10 6.10
C TRP A 12 12.68 -1.13 5.20
N MET A 13 11.84 -1.27 4.19
CA MET A 13 11.86 -2.38 3.24
C MET A 13 12.61 -2.02 1.96
N ARG A 14 12.73 -3.01 1.09
CA ARG A 14 13.28 -2.91 -0.27
C ARG A 14 12.33 -3.57 -1.27
N GLY A 15 12.49 -3.24 -2.53
CA GLY A 15 11.63 -3.73 -3.61
C GLY A 15 11.50 -5.25 -3.69
N PHE A 16 12.55 -6.00 -3.31
CA PHE A 16 12.51 -7.47 -3.32
C PHE A 16 11.37 -8.07 -2.47
N MET A 17 10.88 -7.33 -1.46
CA MET A 17 9.73 -7.75 -0.66
C MET A 17 8.44 -7.88 -1.48
N MET A 18 8.38 -7.23 -2.63
CA MET A 18 7.26 -7.31 -3.57
C MET A 18 7.46 -8.37 -4.69
N ALA A 19 8.60 -9.06 -4.70
CA ALA A 19 8.99 -9.93 -5.81
C ALA A 19 8.04 -11.12 -6.04
N ARG A 20 7.46 -11.71 -4.97
CA ARG A 20 6.48 -12.80 -5.11
C ARG A 20 5.21 -12.32 -5.80
N MET A 21 4.70 -11.16 -5.38
CA MET A 21 3.53 -10.50 -5.99
C MET A 21 3.82 -10.17 -7.46
N ALA A 22 4.97 -9.54 -7.73
CA ALA A 22 5.40 -9.20 -9.08
C ALA A 22 5.44 -10.42 -10.00
N LYS A 23 6.13 -11.49 -9.58
CA LYS A 23 6.23 -12.74 -10.35
C LYS A 23 4.87 -13.38 -10.65
N HIS A 24 3.95 -13.35 -9.68
CA HIS A 24 2.60 -13.85 -9.88
C HIS A 24 1.86 -13.02 -10.95
N LEU A 25 1.94 -11.69 -10.88
CA LEU A 25 1.29 -10.79 -11.84
C LEU A 25 1.88 -10.92 -13.24
N GLU A 26 3.20 -11.13 -13.36
CA GLU A 26 3.86 -11.42 -14.63
C GLU A 26 3.31 -12.71 -15.28
N ALA A 27 3.13 -13.76 -14.46
CA ALA A 27 2.50 -15.00 -14.91
C ALA A 27 1.04 -14.81 -15.37
N GLN A 28 0.38 -13.73 -14.93
CA GLN A 28 -0.96 -13.33 -15.37
C GLN A 28 -0.97 -12.36 -16.57
N GLY A 29 0.22 -12.06 -17.14
CA GLY A 29 0.36 -11.24 -18.34
C GLY A 29 0.56 -9.73 -18.09
N TYR A 30 0.75 -9.29 -16.85
CA TYR A 30 1.10 -7.91 -16.54
C TYR A 30 2.60 -7.66 -16.77
N VAL A 31 2.94 -6.40 -17.08
CA VAL A 31 4.32 -5.92 -17.05
C VAL A 31 4.56 -5.29 -15.69
N THR A 32 5.40 -5.88 -14.87
CA THR A 32 5.64 -5.37 -13.51
C THR A 32 6.87 -4.48 -13.44
N GLU A 33 6.82 -3.54 -12.51
CA GLU A 33 7.91 -2.64 -12.17
C GLU A 33 7.92 -2.42 -10.65
N THR A 34 8.96 -2.92 -9.98
CA THR A 34 9.14 -2.70 -8.56
C THR A 34 10.06 -1.49 -8.35
N ILE A 35 9.58 -0.50 -7.61
CA ILE A 35 10.33 0.73 -7.34
C ILE A 35 10.94 0.64 -5.94
N ASP A 36 12.28 0.72 -5.90
CA ASP A 36 13.04 0.94 -4.67
C ASP A 36 13.13 2.46 -4.43
N TYR A 37 12.41 2.97 -3.45
CA TYR A 37 12.38 4.39 -3.15
C TYR A 37 12.93 4.69 -1.75
N PRO A 38 13.53 5.88 -1.52
CA PRO A 38 14.21 6.20 -0.26
C PRO A 38 13.20 6.61 0.82
N SER A 39 12.44 5.64 1.33
CA SER A 39 11.30 5.79 2.25
C SER A 39 11.61 6.57 3.55
N LEU A 40 12.87 6.60 3.98
CA LEU A 40 13.30 7.32 5.19
C LEU A 40 13.83 8.72 4.90
N SER A 41 14.62 8.88 3.84
CA SER A 41 15.37 10.13 3.60
C SER A 41 14.62 11.15 2.74
N LYS A 42 13.58 10.75 2.00
CA LYS A 42 12.88 11.65 1.06
C LYS A 42 11.47 12.05 1.51
N GLY A 43 10.84 11.27 2.38
CA GLY A 43 9.46 11.49 2.82
C GLY A 43 8.40 10.99 1.82
N ALA A 44 7.21 10.66 2.34
CA ALA A 44 6.14 10.05 1.54
C ALA A 44 5.64 10.98 0.43
N ASP A 45 5.46 12.26 0.71
CA ASP A 45 4.93 13.25 -0.25
C ASP A 45 5.88 13.41 -1.45
N ARG A 46 7.19 13.56 -1.21
CA ARG A 46 8.18 13.65 -2.28
C ARG A 46 8.34 12.36 -3.07
N CYS A 47 8.21 11.21 -2.40
CA CYS A 47 8.20 9.92 -3.09
C CYS A 47 6.95 9.77 -3.97
N ALA A 48 5.83 10.35 -3.56
CA ALA A 48 4.61 10.42 -4.36
C ALA A 48 4.78 11.35 -5.58
N ASP A 49 5.50 12.46 -5.45
CA ASP A 49 5.81 13.34 -6.58
C ASP A 49 6.67 12.64 -7.62
N ASP A 50 7.71 11.89 -7.21
CA ASP A 50 8.53 11.09 -8.12
C ASP A 50 7.71 10.01 -8.83
N LEU A 51 6.80 9.35 -8.09
CA LEU A 51 5.92 8.37 -8.67
C LEU A 51 4.94 9.01 -9.67
N ARG A 52 4.42 10.20 -9.38
CA ARG A 52 3.55 10.96 -10.28
C ARG A 52 4.26 11.30 -11.58
N GLU A 53 5.49 11.82 -11.50
CA GLU A 53 6.31 12.09 -12.69
C GLU A 53 6.53 10.82 -13.53
N ARG A 54 6.80 9.70 -12.88
CA ARG A 54 6.96 8.40 -13.56
C ARG A 54 5.66 7.94 -14.23
N LEU A 55 4.52 8.09 -13.56
CA LEU A 55 3.20 7.78 -14.10
C LEU A 55 2.85 8.65 -15.32
N ASP A 56 3.29 9.89 -15.35
CA ASP A 56 3.10 10.79 -16.49
C ASP A 56 3.74 10.27 -17.78
N GLY A 57 4.85 9.54 -17.66
CA GLY A 57 5.47 8.82 -18.79
C GLY A 57 4.60 7.70 -19.37
N TYR A 58 3.56 7.27 -18.66
CA TYR A 58 2.68 6.16 -19.05
C TYR A 58 1.25 6.56 -19.37
N ARG A 59 0.93 7.85 -19.61
CA ARG A 59 -0.45 8.36 -19.80
C ARG A 59 -1.28 7.66 -20.85
N LYS A 60 -0.66 7.00 -21.82
CA LYS A 60 -1.34 6.24 -22.89
C LYS A 60 -1.53 4.75 -22.57
N GLN A 61 -1.13 4.31 -21.37
CA GLN A 61 -1.20 2.92 -20.92
C GLN A 61 -2.15 2.79 -19.73
N THR A 62 -2.66 1.58 -19.49
CA THR A 62 -3.26 1.22 -18.21
C THR A 62 -2.13 0.87 -17.24
N VAL A 63 -2.05 1.62 -16.12
CA VAL A 63 -1.02 1.42 -15.09
C VAL A 63 -1.68 1.28 -13.74
N HIS A 64 -1.59 0.11 -13.16
CA HIS A 64 -2.01 -0.17 -11.80
C HIS A 64 -0.87 0.15 -10.82
N VAL A 65 -1.24 0.43 -9.57
CA VAL A 65 -0.26 0.66 -8.50
C VAL A 65 -0.60 -0.21 -7.31
N ILE A 66 0.37 -0.92 -6.77
CA ILE A 66 0.24 -1.72 -5.56
C ILE A 66 1.23 -1.17 -4.54
N GLY A 67 0.72 -0.81 -3.35
CA GLY A 67 1.56 -0.31 -2.27
C GLY A 67 1.39 -1.11 -0.98
N HIS A 68 2.51 -1.54 -0.38
CA HIS A 68 2.52 -2.15 0.94
C HIS A 68 2.85 -1.11 2.01
N SER A 69 2.07 -1.08 3.08
CA SER A 69 2.33 -0.19 4.24
C SER A 69 2.44 1.28 3.81
N LEU A 70 3.55 1.96 4.07
CA LEU A 70 3.84 3.32 3.58
C LEU A 70 3.68 3.44 2.05
N GLY A 71 4.02 2.39 1.29
CA GLY A 71 3.87 2.38 -0.16
C GLY A 71 2.44 2.60 -0.64
N GLY A 72 1.43 2.20 0.14
CA GLY A 72 0.03 2.49 -0.17
C GLY A 72 -0.32 3.96 -0.01
N LEU A 73 0.19 4.64 1.03
CA LEU A 73 0.04 6.09 1.17
C LEU A 73 0.70 6.83 0.00
N VAL A 74 1.93 6.44 -0.37
CA VAL A 74 2.65 7.00 -1.54
C VAL A 74 1.84 6.77 -2.82
N ALA A 75 1.27 5.57 -3.02
CA ALA A 75 0.44 5.26 -4.18
C ALA A 75 -0.80 6.15 -4.27
N LEU A 76 -1.54 6.34 -3.17
CA LEU A 76 -2.72 7.19 -3.14
C LEU A 76 -2.37 8.65 -3.39
N LEU A 77 -1.36 9.19 -2.70
CA LEU A 77 -0.88 10.56 -2.91
C LEU A 77 -0.47 10.84 -4.36
N ALA A 78 0.21 9.87 -5.00
CA ALA A 78 0.65 10.00 -6.39
C ALA A 78 -0.50 9.95 -7.41
N THR A 79 -1.61 9.30 -7.06
CA THR A 79 -2.70 9.02 -8.01
C THR A 79 -3.99 9.80 -7.73
N GLN A 80 -3.99 10.67 -6.72
CA GLN A 80 -5.20 11.39 -6.28
C GLN A 80 -5.72 12.38 -7.33
N ASP A 81 -4.85 13.22 -7.88
CA ASP A 81 -5.27 14.34 -8.72
C ASP A 81 -5.31 13.99 -10.22
N SER A 82 -4.27 13.36 -10.70
CA SER A 82 -4.14 13.02 -12.12
C SER A 82 -3.21 11.83 -12.30
N ALA A 83 -3.72 10.74 -12.87
CA ALA A 83 -2.91 9.56 -13.15
C ALA A 83 -3.43 8.84 -14.41
N PRO A 84 -2.61 7.99 -15.07
CA PRO A 84 -3.07 7.10 -16.14
C PRO A 84 -4.22 6.23 -15.66
N ARG A 85 -4.99 5.67 -16.59
CA ARG A 85 -6.00 4.65 -16.23
C ARG A 85 -5.38 3.52 -15.45
N GLY A 86 -6.13 2.95 -14.53
CA GLY A 86 -5.70 1.81 -13.73
C GLY A 86 -6.33 1.82 -12.34
N ARG A 87 -5.99 0.83 -11.53
CA ARG A 87 -6.48 0.62 -10.17
C ARG A 87 -5.33 0.72 -9.17
N THR A 88 -5.67 0.99 -7.93
CA THR A 88 -4.69 1.01 -6.84
C THR A 88 -5.08 -0.02 -5.78
N VAL A 89 -4.11 -0.81 -5.30
CA VAL A 89 -4.30 -1.74 -4.18
C VAL A 89 -3.33 -1.40 -3.06
N CYS A 90 -3.87 -1.21 -1.86
CA CYS A 90 -3.11 -0.95 -0.65
C CYS A 90 -3.11 -2.19 0.25
N LEU A 91 -1.93 -2.66 0.65
CA LEU A 91 -1.74 -3.83 1.50
C LEU A 91 -1.26 -3.37 2.87
N GLY A 92 -2.05 -3.53 3.92
CA GLY A 92 -1.70 -3.17 5.29
C GLY A 92 -1.26 -1.71 5.47
N SER A 93 -1.85 -0.79 4.72
CA SER A 93 -1.45 0.62 4.72
C SER A 93 -2.20 1.43 5.77
N PRO A 94 -1.51 2.20 6.64
CA PRO A 94 -2.13 3.03 7.66
C PRO A 94 -2.71 4.32 7.05
N LEU A 95 -3.80 4.18 6.30
CA LEU A 95 -4.34 5.23 5.43
C LEU A 95 -4.90 6.44 6.21
N THR A 96 -5.38 6.22 7.46
CA THR A 96 -5.91 7.28 8.33
C THR A 96 -4.96 7.65 9.48
N GLY A 97 -3.68 7.33 9.33
CA GLY A 97 -2.63 7.51 10.34
C GLY A 97 -2.37 6.23 11.14
N SER A 98 -1.26 6.19 11.89
CA SER A 98 -0.76 4.99 12.56
C SER A 98 -0.55 5.21 14.06
N ALA A 99 -1.21 4.41 14.90
CA ALA A 99 -0.97 4.39 16.34
C ALA A 99 0.44 3.87 16.67
N ALA A 100 0.94 2.89 15.92
CA ALA A 100 2.30 2.41 16.06
C ALA A 100 3.31 3.52 15.74
N ALA A 101 3.06 4.33 14.69
CA ALA A 101 3.89 5.50 14.37
C ALA A 101 3.81 6.56 15.49
N LYS A 102 2.63 6.80 16.09
CA LYS A 102 2.47 7.72 17.23
C LYS A 102 3.31 7.25 18.42
N SER A 103 3.23 5.99 18.79
CA SER A 103 4.05 5.41 19.86
C SER A 103 5.54 5.54 19.56
N LEU A 104 5.99 5.13 18.37
CA LEU A 104 7.38 5.23 17.95
C LEU A 104 7.90 6.67 17.96
N SER A 105 7.06 7.62 17.54
CA SER A 105 7.37 9.06 17.51
C SER A 105 7.71 9.63 18.89
N SER A 106 7.22 9.02 19.97
CA SER A 106 7.44 9.49 21.34
C SER A 106 8.85 9.18 21.86
N PHE A 107 9.51 8.12 21.39
CA PHE A 107 10.82 7.71 21.89
C PHE A 107 11.89 7.54 20.80
N ALA A 108 11.52 7.29 19.55
CA ALA A 108 12.46 7.12 18.44
C ALA A 108 11.95 7.76 17.12
N PRO A 109 11.63 9.08 17.08
CA PRO A 109 11.04 9.74 15.92
C PRO A 109 11.94 9.64 14.67
N TRP A 110 13.23 9.56 14.84
CA TRP A 110 14.22 9.45 13.75
C TRP A 110 14.08 8.16 12.94
N MET A 111 13.50 7.10 13.51
CA MET A 111 13.27 5.84 12.80
C MET A 111 12.29 5.96 11.64
N MET A 112 11.40 6.94 11.66
CA MET A 112 10.43 7.19 10.57
C MET A 112 10.96 8.14 9.50
N GLY A 113 12.09 8.80 9.77
CA GLY A 113 12.69 9.76 8.87
C GLY A 113 11.70 10.86 8.44
N GLN A 114 11.80 11.29 7.20
CA GLN A 114 10.94 12.34 6.64
C GLN A 114 9.50 11.87 6.32
N SER A 115 9.21 10.57 6.40
CA SER A 115 7.84 10.03 6.24
C SER A 115 7.00 10.12 7.51
N ARG A 116 7.57 10.61 8.64
CA ARG A 116 6.92 10.67 9.95
C ARG A 116 5.56 11.35 9.91
N ASP A 117 5.50 12.56 9.39
CA ASP A 117 4.28 13.36 9.46
C ASP A 117 3.13 12.68 8.70
N ARG A 118 3.40 12.14 7.53
CA ARG A 118 2.39 11.42 6.74
C ARG A 118 1.95 10.11 7.42
N LEU A 119 2.84 9.39 8.07
CA LEU A 119 2.48 8.21 8.86
C LEU A 119 1.64 8.56 10.11
N LEU A 120 1.81 9.75 10.67
CA LEU A 120 1.03 10.19 11.82
C LEU A 120 -0.37 10.68 11.45
N THR A 121 -0.49 11.38 10.31
CA THR A 121 -1.75 12.04 9.91
C THR A 121 -2.59 11.20 8.95
N GLY A 122 -1.96 10.44 8.06
CA GLY A 122 -2.68 9.73 6.99
C GLY A 122 -3.35 10.66 5.99
N LEU A 123 -4.53 10.23 5.54
CA LEU A 123 -5.45 10.93 4.65
C LEU A 123 -6.83 11.01 5.31
N ASP A 124 -7.62 12.04 5.00
CA ASP A 124 -9.00 12.18 5.50
C ASP A 124 -9.99 11.33 4.69
N ALA A 125 -9.83 11.32 3.37
CA ALA A 125 -10.64 10.55 2.43
C ALA A 125 -9.92 10.34 1.10
N TRP A 126 -10.30 9.31 0.35
CA TRP A 126 -9.96 9.18 -1.05
C TRP A 126 -10.91 10.05 -1.91
N GLN A 127 -10.34 10.97 -2.67
CA GLN A 127 -11.07 11.89 -3.55
C GLN A 127 -10.70 11.71 -5.03
N GLY A 128 -9.75 10.81 -5.33
CA GLY A 128 -9.34 10.53 -6.70
C GLY A 128 -10.38 9.72 -7.49
N THR A 129 -10.19 9.62 -8.79
CA THR A 129 -11.10 8.93 -9.70
C THR A 129 -10.82 7.44 -9.87
N ARG A 130 -9.68 6.94 -9.36
CA ARG A 130 -9.30 5.53 -9.50
C ARG A 130 -10.06 4.67 -8.50
N GLU A 131 -10.39 3.45 -8.92
CA GLU A 131 -10.86 2.41 -7.99
C GLU A 131 -9.71 2.01 -7.07
N VAL A 132 -9.97 2.01 -5.76
CA VAL A 132 -9.00 1.68 -4.71
C VAL A 132 -9.49 0.48 -3.90
N GLY A 133 -8.71 -0.59 -3.90
CA GLY A 133 -8.90 -1.74 -3.03
C GLY A 133 -7.92 -1.71 -1.86
N VAL A 134 -8.40 -2.08 -0.67
CA VAL A 134 -7.55 -2.15 0.53
C VAL A 134 -7.66 -3.54 1.16
N ILE A 135 -6.52 -4.19 1.37
CA ILE A 135 -6.41 -5.47 2.06
C ILE A 135 -5.67 -5.27 3.38
N ALA A 136 -6.35 -5.51 4.49
CA ALA A 136 -5.79 -5.47 5.84
C ALA A 136 -5.47 -6.87 6.34
N GLY A 137 -4.40 -7.01 7.11
CA GLY A 137 -4.10 -8.22 7.86
C GLY A 137 -4.72 -8.17 9.27
N ARG A 138 -4.93 -9.35 9.87
CA ARG A 138 -5.47 -9.45 11.23
C ARG A 138 -4.70 -10.39 12.16
N VAL A 139 -3.52 -10.87 11.75
CA VAL A 139 -2.66 -11.69 12.62
C VAL A 139 -1.69 -10.77 13.36
N PRO A 140 -1.85 -10.56 14.68
CA PRO A 140 -1.16 -9.54 15.45
C PRO A 140 0.27 -9.97 15.81
N PHE A 141 1.12 -10.25 14.82
CA PHE A 141 2.53 -10.60 15.02
C PHE A 141 3.44 -9.58 14.32
N GLY A 142 4.19 -8.79 15.09
CA GLY A 142 5.08 -7.78 14.55
C GLY A 142 5.47 -6.70 15.55
N LEU A 143 5.91 -5.54 15.02
CA LEU A 143 6.49 -4.43 15.78
C LEU A 143 5.58 -3.93 16.92
N ALA A 144 4.27 -3.87 16.69
CA ALA A 144 3.33 -3.36 17.69
C ALA A 144 3.23 -4.25 18.94
N MET A 145 3.50 -5.56 18.85
CA MET A 145 3.57 -6.43 20.04
C MET A 145 4.69 -6.01 20.98
N LEU A 146 5.82 -5.56 20.45
CA LEU A 146 6.96 -5.09 21.24
C LEU A 146 6.69 -3.73 21.88
N MET A 147 5.70 -2.98 21.37
CA MET A 147 5.37 -1.62 21.78
C MET A 147 4.07 -1.52 22.61
N GLY A 148 3.59 -2.63 23.16
CA GLY A 148 2.37 -2.66 23.96
C GLY A 148 1.07 -2.87 23.17
N GLY A 149 1.19 -3.21 21.88
CA GLY A 149 0.07 -3.51 20.99
C GLY A 149 -0.54 -2.27 20.32
N VAL A 150 -1.28 -2.49 19.23
CA VAL A 150 -2.25 -1.53 18.68
C VAL A 150 -3.64 -1.94 19.15
N GLY A 151 -4.44 -0.99 19.58
CA GLY A 151 -5.80 -1.27 20.04
C GLY A 151 -6.65 -1.92 18.95
N GLY A 152 -7.33 -3.03 19.28
CA GLY A 152 -8.21 -3.73 18.35
C GLY A 152 -7.54 -4.74 17.42
N GLU A 153 -8.24 -5.15 16.37
CA GLU A 153 -7.77 -6.10 15.37
C GLU A 153 -6.65 -5.48 14.53
N SER A 154 -5.51 -6.17 14.38
CA SER A 154 -4.33 -5.65 13.69
C SER A 154 -3.50 -6.76 13.04
N ASP A 155 -2.64 -6.38 12.10
CA ASP A 155 -1.65 -7.25 11.47
C ASP A 155 -0.31 -7.34 12.24
N GLY A 156 -0.27 -6.73 13.44
CA GLY A 156 0.93 -6.62 14.28
C GLY A 156 1.73 -5.33 14.07
N THR A 157 1.30 -4.45 13.19
CA THR A 157 1.91 -3.12 12.95
C THR A 157 0.85 -2.06 12.72
N VAL A 158 -0.19 -2.37 11.93
CA VAL A 158 -1.27 -1.47 11.54
C VAL A 158 -2.60 -2.07 12.01
N ALA A 159 -3.43 -1.27 12.67
CA ALA A 159 -4.78 -1.68 13.03
C ALA A 159 -5.69 -1.73 11.80
N VAL A 160 -6.62 -2.68 11.76
CA VAL A 160 -7.62 -2.76 10.69
C VAL A 160 -8.38 -1.45 10.54
N ALA A 161 -8.68 -0.77 11.65
CA ALA A 161 -9.35 0.54 11.63
C ALA A 161 -8.53 1.62 10.89
N GLU A 162 -7.20 1.59 11.00
CA GLU A 162 -6.30 2.55 10.36
C GLU A 162 -6.22 2.37 8.82
N THR A 163 -6.65 1.23 8.32
CA THR A 163 -6.68 0.93 6.87
C THR A 163 -7.98 1.36 6.21
N ARG A 164 -9.02 1.76 7.00
CA ARG A 164 -10.34 2.15 6.51
C ARG A 164 -10.38 3.63 6.15
N LEU A 165 -10.20 3.91 4.87
CA LEU A 165 -10.26 5.27 4.35
C LEU A 165 -11.63 5.52 3.69
N PRO A 166 -12.37 6.62 4.01
CA PRO A 166 -13.58 6.98 3.28
C PRO A 166 -13.31 7.15 1.78
N GLY A 167 -14.24 6.73 0.94
CA GLY A 167 -14.17 6.90 -0.53
C GLY A 167 -13.44 5.79 -1.29
N ILE A 168 -12.84 4.79 -0.62
CA ILE A 168 -12.27 3.61 -1.31
C ILE A 168 -13.36 2.71 -1.87
N THR A 169 -13.01 1.92 -2.89
CA THR A 169 -13.97 1.05 -3.60
C THR A 169 -14.29 -0.22 -2.81
N GLU A 170 -13.29 -0.88 -2.25
CA GLU A 170 -13.47 -2.15 -1.52
C GLU A 170 -12.41 -2.31 -0.43
N HIS A 171 -12.82 -2.90 0.70
CA HIS A 171 -11.95 -3.21 1.84
C HIS A 171 -12.14 -4.66 2.27
N ALA A 172 -11.05 -5.37 2.45
CA ALA A 172 -11.05 -6.74 2.93
C ALA A 172 -10.08 -6.93 4.09
N VAL A 173 -10.36 -7.94 4.94
CA VAL A 173 -9.52 -8.33 6.06
C VAL A 173 -9.18 -9.81 5.93
N ILE A 174 -7.90 -10.15 5.95
CA ILE A 174 -7.41 -11.51 5.78
C ILE A 174 -6.53 -11.98 6.94
N ALA A 175 -6.33 -13.29 7.07
CA ALA A 175 -5.47 -13.87 8.10
C ALA A 175 -3.99 -13.78 7.69
N ALA A 176 -3.41 -12.57 7.76
CA ALA A 176 -2.01 -12.31 7.46
C ALA A 176 -1.38 -11.36 8.48
N THR A 177 -0.07 -11.48 8.67
CA THR A 177 0.75 -10.51 9.42
C THR A 177 1.12 -9.35 8.50
N HIS A 178 1.58 -8.23 9.07
CA HIS A 178 2.00 -7.05 8.31
C HIS A 178 3.02 -7.38 7.20
N THR A 179 4.13 -7.98 7.58
CA THR A 179 5.19 -8.36 6.64
C THR A 179 4.81 -9.56 5.76
N GLY A 180 3.80 -10.34 6.17
CA GLY A 180 3.28 -11.48 5.42
C GLY A 180 2.35 -11.11 4.27
N LEU A 181 1.71 -9.94 4.32
CA LEU A 181 0.73 -9.51 3.30
C LEU A 181 1.24 -9.60 1.85
N PRO A 182 2.45 -9.10 1.50
CA PRO A 182 2.95 -9.19 0.12
C PRO A 182 3.24 -10.63 -0.35
N PHE A 183 3.33 -11.57 0.58
CA PHE A 183 3.62 -12.99 0.32
C PHE A 183 2.39 -13.89 0.43
N SER A 184 1.27 -13.37 0.94
CA SER A 184 0.02 -14.12 1.11
C SER A 184 -0.60 -14.49 -0.23
N GLU A 185 -0.87 -15.79 -0.44
CA GLU A 185 -1.55 -16.25 -1.65
C GLU A 185 -2.95 -15.65 -1.78
N GLU A 186 -3.66 -15.51 -0.66
CA GLU A 186 -4.97 -14.86 -0.61
C GLU A 186 -4.89 -13.40 -1.03
N ALA A 187 -3.94 -12.62 -0.47
CA ALA A 187 -3.73 -11.22 -0.87
C ALA A 187 -3.36 -11.09 -2.34
N ILE A 188 -2.52 -11.99 -2.86
CA ILE A 188 -2.08 -11.99 -4.26
C ILE A 188 -3.27 -12.29 -5.18
N ALA A 189 -4.09 -13.30 -4.87
CA ALA A 189 -5.27 -13.65 -5.64
C ALA A 189 -6.31 -12.52 -5.65
N MET A 190 -6.63 -11.97 -4.48
CA MET A 190 -7.54 -10.82 -4.33
C MET A 190 -7.05 -9.60 -5.10
N THR A 191 -5.75 -9.26 -4.98
CA THR A 191 -5.13 -8.18 -5.74
C THR A 191 -5.31 -8.39 -7.24
N THR A 192 -5.01 -9.59 -7.74
CA THR A 192 -5.16 -9.93 -9.16
C THR A 192 -6.61 -9.76 -9.64
N ASN A 193 -7.59 -10.22 -8.86
CA ASN A 193 -9.01 -10.07 -9.16
C ASN A 193 -9.41 -8.58 -9.22
N PHE A 194 -8.95 -7.80 -8.23
CA PHE A 194 -9.24 -6.37 -8.18
C PHE A 194 -8.64 -5.62 -9.38
N LEU A 195 -7.40 -5.92 -9.78
CA LEU A 195 -6.79 -5.31 -10.96
C LEU A 195 -7.58 -5.63 -12.23
N ARG A 196 -8.17 -6.81 -12.34
CA ARG A 196 -8.97 -7.25 -13.51
C ARG A 196 -10.38 -6.65 -13.53
N GLY A 197 -11.07 -6.69 -12.40
CA GLY A 197 -12.51 -6.46 -12.35
C GLY A 197 -13.00 -5.39 -11.37
N GLY A 198 -12.11 -4.74 -10.60
CA GLY A 198 -12.47 -3.75 -9.58
C GLY A 198 -13.13 -4.35 -8.33
N SER A 199 -13.01 -5.67 -8.13
CA SER A 199 -13.51 -6.37 -6.94
C SER A 199 -12.52 -7.46 -6.51
N PHE A 200 -12.41 -7.71 -5.21
CA PHE A 200 -11.62 -8.79 -4.66
C PHE A 200 -12.23 -10.17 -4.92
N ALA A 201 -13.54 -10.23 -5.05
CA ALA A 201 -14.23 -11.46 -5.44
C ALA A 201 -13.95 -11.81 -6.90
N GLN A 202 -13.75 -13.10 -7.19
CA GLN A 202 -13.67 -13.56 -8.57
C GLN A 202 -15.04 -13.40 -9.23
N LYS A 203 -15.12 -12.57 -10.27
CA LYS A 203 -16.33 -12.50 -11.11
C LYS A 203 -16.33 -13.72 -12.04
N HIS A 204 -17.37 -14.55 -11.92
CA HIS A 204 -17.66 -15.68 -12.81
C HIS A 204 -18.23 -15.19 -14.13
#